data_e7e3e1e9a0180212a8aba669980999a2
#
_entry.id   e7e3e1e9a0180212a8aba669980999a2
#
_cell.length_a   1.000
_cell.length_b   1.000
_cell.length_c   1.000
_cell.angle_alpha   90.00
_cell.angle_beta   90.00
_cell.angle_gamma   90.00
#
_symmetry.space_group_name_H-M   'P 1'
#
loop_
_entity.id
_entity.type
_entity.pdbx_description
1 polymer ?
#
loop_
_entity_poly.entity_id
_entity_poly.type
_entity_poly.pdbx_seq_one_letter_code
_entity_poly.pdbx_strand_id
1 'polypeptide(L)'
;EGQFFPYLQKHNIKTVIHLGDVLDRRKFVSYRIAKNFRERFILPFQALDIELHALVGNHDIFYKNTNDVNSLQELINDRYKKIHLYPEAQEVTFDGLPILFMPWINSQNYIYAMGMIDETKAQICMGHLDINGFKMNKTAIVSEHGYDKNTFRKFDTVMSGHFHHKSDDGQIYY
;
A
#
# COMPACT_ATOMS: atom_id res chain seq x y z
N GLU A 1 14.29 11.49 6.11
CA GLU A 1 15.02 10.78 7.19
C GLU A 1 14.94 11.52 8.52
N GLY A 2 15.01 12.85 8.53
CA GLY A 2 15.09 13.62 9.77
C GLY A 2 13.84 13.63 10.65
N GLN A 3 12.68 13.16 10.17
CA GLN A 3 11.42 13.25 10.92
C GLN A 3 10.72 11.92 11.11
N PHE A 4 10.70 11.04 10.12
CA PHE A 4 9.88 9.83 10.13
C PHE A 4 10.31 8.83 11.23
N PHE A 5 11.51 8.27 11.17
CA PHE A 5 11.97 7.30 12.18
C PHE A 5 12.07 7.88 13.59
N PRO A 6 12.58 9.10 13.80
CA PRO A 6 12.50 9.76 15.11
C PRO A 6 11.08 9.92 15.64
N TYR A 7 10.09 10.18 14.76
CA TYR A 7 8.68 10.24 15.16
C TYR A 7 8.18 8.87 15.63
N LEU A 8 8.45 7.78 14.88
CA LEU A 8 8.07 6.44 15.27
C LEU A 8 8.63 6.05 16.64
N GLN A 9 9.91 6.34 16.86
CA GLN A 9 10.58 6.07 18.14
C GLN A 9 9.97 6.90 19.29
N LYS A 10 9.79 8.22 19.09
CA LYS A 10 9.22 9.12 20.09
C LYS A 10 7.83 8.67 20.56
N HIS A 11 7.03 8.13 19.64
CA HIS A 11 5.66 7.69 19.91
C HIS A 11 5.54 6.18 20.16
N ASN A 12 6.68 5.47 20.27
CA ASN A 12 6.73 4.01 20.46
C ASN A 12 5.87 3.23 19.44
N ILE A 13 5.85 3.67 18.19
CA ILE A 13 5.13 2.99 17.11
C ILE A 13 5.92 1.76 16.71
N LYS A 14 5.27 0.59 16.73
CA LYS A 14 5.89 -0.71 16.43
C LYS A 14 5.43 -1.32 15.11
N THR A 15 4.40 -0.77 14.50
CA THR A 15 3.85 -1.26 13.24
C THR A 15 3.61 -0.10 12.30
N VAL A 16 4.03 -0.24 11.07
CA VAL A 16 3.81 0.71 9.98
C VAL A 16 3.17 -0.01 8.81
N ILE A 17 2.12 0.57 8.25
CA ILE A 17 1.48 0.09 7.02
C ILE A 17 1.79 1.09 5.91
N HIS A 18 2.40 0.61 4.83
CA HIS A 18 2.71 1.38 3.62
C HIS A 18 1.74 1.01 2.50
N LEU A 19 1.02 1.98 2.00
CA LEU A 19 -0.09 1.79 1.07
C LEU A 19 0.33 1.77 -0.42
N GLY A 20 1.49 1.19 -0.74
CA GLY A 20 1.98 1.01 -2.11
C GLY A 20 2.78 2.17 -2.67
N ASP A 21 3.33 2.00 -3.87
CA ASP A 21 4.20 2.95 -4.58
C ASP A 21 5.43 3.35 -3.76
N VAL A 22 6.15 2.35 -3.25
CA VAL A 22 7.40 2.56 -2.52
C VAL A 22 8.49 3.12 -3.41
N LEU A 23 8.47 2.75 -4.69
CA LEU A 23 9.39 3.24 -5.72
C LEU A 23 8.63 3.94 -6.85
N ASP A 24 9.26 5.00 -7.39
CA ASP A 24 8.67 5.84 -8.44
C ASP A 24 8.62 5.16 -9.82
N ARG A 25 9.58 4.27 -10.14
CA ARG A 25 9.74 3.72 -11.49
C ARG A 25 9.51 2.21 -11.57
N ARG A 26 8.58 1.81 -12.44
CA ARG A 26 8.16 0.42 -12.63
C ARG A 26 9.23 -0.54 -13.10
N LYS A 27 10.06 -0.18 -14.07
CA LYS A 27 10.82 -1.15 -14.86
C LYS A 27 12.28 -1.30 -14.49
N PHE A 28 12.81 -0.38 -13.75
CA PHE A 28 14.22 -0.46 -13.35
C PHE A 28 14.54 0.40 -12.13
N VAL A 29 15.44 -0.10 -11.34
CA VAL A 29 15.99 0.57 -10.17
C VAL A 29 17.51 0.61 -10.34
N SER A 30 18.11 1.80 -10.25
CA SER A 30 19.57 1.90 -10.28
C SER A 30 20.17 1.34 -9.00
N TYR A 31 21.41 0.82 -9.08
CA TYR A 31 22.13 0.32 -7.89
C TYR A 31 22.23 1.35 -6.78
N ARG A 32 22.36 2.64 -7.10
CA ARG A 32 22.37 3.72 -6.12
C ARG A 32 21.03 3.83 -5.39
N ILE A 33 19.90 3.74 -6.12
CA ILE A 33 18.57 3.77 -5.54
C ILE A 33 18.34 2.53 -4.66
N ALA A 34 18.68 1.34 -5.17
CA ALA A 34 18.58 0.09 -4.42
C ALA A 34 19.39 0.13 -3.11
N LYS A 35 20.64 0.64 -3.16
CA LYS A 35 21.48 0.85 -1.98
C LYS A 35 20.83 1.81 -0.99
N ASN A 36 20.39 3.00 -1.45
CA ASN A 36 19.78 4.01 -0.59
C ASN A 36 18.46 3.50 0.02
N PHE A 37 17.65 2.80 -0.75
CA PHE A 37 16.42 2.18 -0.27
C PHE A 37 16.71 1.21 0.87
N ARG A 38 17.67 0.31 0.69
CA ARG A 38 18.07 -0.62 1.74
C ARG A 38 18.59 0.09 2.98
N GLU A 39 19.56 1.02 2.83
CA GLU A 39 20.26 1.62 3.97
C GLU A 39 19.41 2.65 4.72
N ARG A 40 18.53 3.39 4.02
CA ARG A 40 17.79 4.51 4.59
C ARG A 40 16.33 4.21 4.88
N PHE A 41 15.79 3.13 4.32
CA PHE A 41 14.41 2.73 4.54
C PHE A 41 14.33 1.36 5.22
N ILE A 42 14.88 0.29 4.61
CA ILE A 42 14.72 -1.07 5.11
C ILE A 42 15.47 -1.32 6.42
N LEU A 43 16.77 -1.02 6.47
CA LEU A 43 17.58 -1.30 7.66
C LEU A 43 17.12 -0.56 8.91
N PRO A 44 16.63 0.67 8.87
CA PRO A 44 16.05 1.32 10.05
C PRO A 44 14.88 0.56 10.68
N PHE A 45 13.97 -0.05 9.91
CA PHE A 45 12.89 -0.87 10.46
C PHE A 45 13.44 -2.06 11.27
N GLN A 46 14.47 -2.73 10.71
CA GLN A 46 15.13 -3.84 11.41
C GLN A 46 15.84 -3.36 12.70
N ALA A 47 16.58 -2.26 12.62
CA ALA A 47 17.37 -1.72 13.74
C ALA A 47 16.48 -1.22 14.89
N LEU A 48 15.29 -0.71 14.58
CA LEU A 48 14.34 -0.15 15.56
C LEU A 48 13.31 -1.17 16.05
N ASP A 49 13.37 -2.40 15.55
CA ASP A 49 12.41 -3.46 15.85
C ASP A 49 10.96 -3.04 15.56
N ILE A 50 10.76 -2.43 14.37
CA ILE A 50 9.46 -1.97 13.88
C ILE A 50 9.05 -2.87 12.71
N GLU A 51 7.82 -3.35 12.72
CA GLU A 51 7.24 -4.13 11.61
C GLU A 51 6.74 -3.19 10.51
N LEU A 52 7.09 -3.52 9.26
CA LEU A 52 6.59 -2.86 8.07
C LEU A 52 5.69 -3.82 7.29
N HIS A 53 4.45 -3.43 7.09
CA HIS A 53 3.52 -4.09 6.19
C HIS A 53 3.41 -3.23 4.92
N ALA A 54 3.87 -3.73 3.78
CA ALA A 54 3.92 -2.97 2.54
C ALA A 54 3.06 -3.62 1.45
N LEU A 55 2.07 -2.87 0.98
CA LEU A 55 1.25 -3.25 -0.14
C LEU A 55 1.98 -2.91 -1.46
N VAL A 56 1.69 -3.68 -2.49
CA VAL A 56 2.20 -3.40 -3.84
C VAL A 56 1.32 -2.36 -4.52
N GLY A 57 1.93 -1.25 -4.95
CA GLY A 57 1.28 -0.21 -5.74
C GLY A 57 1.53 -0.36 -7.24
N ASN A 58 0.91 0.49 -8.04
CA ASN A 58 1.02 0.41 -9.50
C ASN A 58 2.40 0.83 -10.04
N HIS A 59 3.19 1.58 -9.29
CA HIS A 59 4.58 1.90 -9.64
C HIS A 59 5.56 0.82 -9.19
N ASP A 60 5.18 -0.07 -8.31
CA ASP A 60 6.04 -1.16 -7.85
C ASP A 60 6.08 -2.34 -8.84
N ILE A 61 5.06 -2.51 -9.71
CA ILE A 61 4.93 -3.65 -10.63
C ILE A 61 5.67 -3.45 -11.95
N PHE A 62 6.23 -4.53 -12.50
CA PHE A 62 6.87 -4.51 -13.83
C PHE A 62 5.84 -4.58 -14.97
N TYR A 63 4.94 -5.56 -14.93
CA TYR A 63 3.85 -5.73 -15.89
C TYR A 63 2.58 -5.05 -15.39
N LYS A 64 1.82 -4.42 -16.30
CA LYS A 64 0.60 -3.70 -15.91
C LYS A 64 -0.56 -4.58 -15.46
N ASN A 65 -0.51 -5.86 -15.81
CA ASN A 65 -1.61 -6.82 -15.65
C ASN A 65 -1.42 -7.82 -14.52
N THR A 66 -0.29 -7.76 -13.79
CA THR A 66 0.02 -8.67 -12.69
C THR A 66 0.90 -8.01 -11.63
N ASN A 67 0.79 -8.46 -10.39
CA ASN A 67 1.67 -8.08 -9.28
C ASN A 67 2.81 -9.08 -9.04
N ASP A 68 2.91 -10.16 -9.83
CA ASP A 68 3.89 -11.25 -9.62
C ASP A 68 5.34 -10.78 -9.68
N VAL A 69 5.64 -9.84 -10.57
CA VAL A 69 6.98 -9.26 -10.67
C VAL A 69 6.92 -7.82 -10.19
N ASN A 70 7.37 -7.58 -8.99
CA ASN A 70 7.36 -6.26 -8.37
C ASN A 70 8.67 -5.94 -7.65
N SER A 71 8.99 -4.66 -7.57
CA SER A 71 10.24 -4.16 -7.01
C SER A 71 10.42 -4.49 -5.53
N LEU A 72 9.32 -4.62 -4.78
CA LEU A 72 9.40 -4.92 -3.35
C LEU A 72 9.89 -6.36 -3.12
N GLN A 73 9.32 -7.33 -3.82
CA GLN A 73 9.76 -8.72 -3.74
C GLN A 73 11.22 -8.87 -4.21
N GLU A 74 11.60 -8.22 -5.32
CA GLU A 74 12.96 -8.32 -5.87
C GLU A 74 14.03 -7.67 -4.96
N LEU A 75 13.72 -6.56 -4.30
CA LEU A 75 14.69 -5.81 -3.50
C LEU A 75 14.71 -6.23 -2.03
N ILE A 76 13.59 -6.66 -1.49
CA ILE A 76 13.43 -7.02 -0.08
C ILE A 76 13.54 -8.53 0.09
N ASN A 77 12.70 -9.27 -0.64
CA ASN A 77 12.65 -10.73 -0.53
C ASN A 77 12.47 -11.18 0.94
N ASP A 78 12.62 -12.45 1.25
CA ASP A 78 12.50 -13.01 2.62
C ASP A 78 13.69 -12.70 3.55
N ARG A 79 14.53 -11.74 3.16
CA ARG A 79 15.76 -11.40 3.91
C ARG A 79 15.50 -10.68 5.23
N TYR A 80 14.35 -10.03 5.34
CA TYR A 80 14.05 -9.12 6.45
C TYR A 80 12.80 -9.57 7.21
N LYS A 81 12.99 -10.16 8.38
CA LYS A 81 11.92 -10.77 9.20
C LYS A 81 10.82 -9.79 9.65
N LYS A 82 11.12 -8.49 9.69
CA LYS A 82 10.18 -7.45 10.12
C LYS A 82 9.46 -6.77 8.94
N ILE A 83 9.59 -7.31 7.73
CA ILE A 83 8.96 -6.73 6.56
C ILE A 83 8.06 -7.76 5.91
N HIS A 84 6.79 -7.41 5.81
CA HIS A 84 5.73 -8.23 5.25
C HIS A 84 5.23 -7.57 3.97
N LEU A 85 5.23 -8.32 2.87
CA LEU A 85 4.85 -7.83 1.54
C LEU A 85 3.50 -8.41 1.15
N TYR A 86 2.65 -7.57 0.58
CA TYR A 86 1.29 -7.93 0.17
C TYR A 86 1.09 -7.64 -1.32
N PRO A 87 1.46 -8.58 -2.21
CA PRO A 87 1.19 -8.47 -3.64
C PRO A 87 -0.26 -8.83 -3.99
N GLU A 88 -0.95 -9.58 -3.12
CA GLU A 88 -2.34 -9.99 -3.29
C GLU A 88 -3.23 -9.51 -2.14
N ALA A 89 -4.54 -9.44 -2.41
CA ALA A 89 -5.50 -9.07 -1.37
C ALA A 89 -5.47 -10.09 -0.22
N GLN A 90 -5.43 -9.58 1.01
CA GLN A 90 -5.35 -10.41 2.20
C GLN A 90 -5.96 -9.72 3.40
N GLU A 91 -6.72 -10.47 4.22
CA GLU A 91 -7.14 -10.00 5.54
C GLU A 91 -6.01 -10.22 6.55
N VAL A 92 -5.65 -9.17 7.27
CA VAL A 92 -4.60 -9.18 8.31
C VAL A 92 -5.20 -8.64 9.59
N THR A 93 -4.91 -9.30 10.71
CA THR A 93 -5.45 -8.92 12.01
C THR A 93 -4.38 -8.28 12.88
N PHE A 94 -4.65 -7.08 13.40
CA PHE A 94 -3.81 -6.36 14.35
C PHE A 94 -4.58 -6.21 15.67
N ASP A 95 -4.06 -6.79 16.75
CA ASP A 95 -4.68 -6.73 18.08
C ASP A 95 -6.19 -7.10 18.10
N GLY A 96 -6.57 -8.07 17.28
CA GLY A 96 -7.96 -8.51 17.14
C GLY A 96 -8.80 -7.70 16.14
N LEU A 97 -8.25 -6.64 15.54
CA LEU A 97 -8.91 -5.84 14.50
C LEU A 97 -8.56 -6.38 13.12
N PRO A 98 -9.50 -6.97 12.38
CA PRO A 98 -9.26 -7.40 11.01
C PRO A 98 -9.27 -6.19 10.06
N ILE A 99 -8.28 -6.14 9.17
CA ILE A 99 -8.13 -5.13 8.11
C ILE A 99 -7.95 -5.86 6.79
N LEU A 100 -8.74 -5.51 5.78
CA LEU A 100 -8.50 -5.99 4.42
C LEU A 100 -7.40 -5.16 3.77
N PHE A 101 -6.27 -5.78 3.47
CA PHE A 101 -5.23 -5.20 2.64
C PHE A 101 -5.52 -5.44 1.17
N MET A 102 -5.55 -4.36 0.40
CA MET A 102 -5.89 -4.38 -1.03
C MET A 102 -4.77 -3.72 -1.83
N PRO A 103 -3.79 -4.48 -2.37
CA PRO A 103 -2.77 -3.95 -3.25
C PRO A 103 -3.38 -3.49 -4.58
N TRP A 104 -2.53 -3.03 -5.51
CA TRP A 104 -2.97 -2.63 -6.84
C TRP A 104 -3.78 -3.73 -7.52
N ILE A 105 -5.01 -3.40 -7.88
CA ILE A 105 -5.92 -4.31 -8.59
C ILE A 105 -5.65 -4.19 -10.09
N ASN A 106 -5.43 -5.32 -10.75
CA ASN A 106 -5.15 -5.44 -12.17
C ASN A 106 -6.00 -6.57 -12.79
N SER A 107 -5.85 -6.82 -14.09
CA SER A 107 -6.68 -7.81 -14.78
C SER A 107 -6.48 -9.24 -14.29
N GLN A 108 -5.33 -9.59 -13.74
CA GLN A 108 -5.07 -10.95 -13.25
C GLN A 108 -5.73 -11.20 -11.89
N ASN A 109 -5.65 -10.23 -10.97
CA ASN A 109 -6.13 -10.41 -9.60
C ASN A 109 -7.55 -9.85 -9.35
N TYR A 110 -8.19 -9.24 -10.36
CA TYR A 110 -9.47 -8.56 -10.23
C TYR A 110 -10.56 -9.43 -9.59
N ILE A 111 -10.76 -10.63 -10.11
CA ILE A 111 -11.82 -11.54 -9.61
C ILE A 111 -11.56 -11.91 -8.16
N TYR A 112 -10.32 -12.22 -7.82
CA TYR A 112 -9.91 -12.54 -6.45
C TYR A 112 -10.10 -11.35 -5.51
N ALA A 113 -9.65 -10.16 -5.92
CA ALA A 113 -9.78 -8.94 -5.14
C ALA A 113 -11.25 -8.59 -4.86
N MET A 114 -12.13 -8.69 -5.87
CA MET A 114 -13.58 -8.46 -5.69
C MET A 114 -14.20 -9.51 -4.76
N GLY A 115 -13.82 -10.78 -4.90
CA GLY A 115 -14.26 -11.84 -3.99
C GLY A 115 -13.85 -11.57 -2.54
N MET A 116 -12.62 -11.12 -2.32
CA MET A 116 -12.15 -10.73 -0.98
C MET A 116 -12.95 -9.56 -0.39
N ILE A 117 -13.32 -8.57 -1.20
CA ILE A 117 -14.22 -7.48 -0.77
C ILE A 117 -15.57 -8.05 -0.34
N ASP A 118 -16.16 -8.93 -1.14
CA ASP A 118 -17.50 -9.47 -0.86
C ASP A 118 -17.53 -10.35 0.39
N GLU A 119 -16.52 -11.21 0.57
CA GLU A 119 -16.47 -12.24 1.62
C GLU A 119 -15.98 -11.72 2.98
N THR A 120 -15.08 -10.71 3.00
CA THR A 120 -14.48 -10.22 4.25
C THR A 120 -15.53 -9.66 5.21
N LYS A 121 -15.27 -9.83 6.51
CA LYS A 121 -16.01 -9.19 7.60
C LYS A 121 -15.27 -7.98 8.19
N ALA A 122 -14.09 -7.66 7.65
CA ALA A 122 -13.35 -6.48 8.06
C ALA A 122 -14.15 -5.20 7.79
N GLN A 123 -14.14 -4.29 8.73
CA GLN A 123 -14.78 -2.97 8.61
C GLN A 123 -13.81 -1.91 8.06
N ILE A 124 -12.52 -2.24 7.97
CA ILE A 124 -11.48 -1.36 7.48
C ILE A 124 -10.85 -1.99 6.24
N CYS A 125 -10.69 -1.21 5.19
CA CYS A 125 -9.87 -1.55 4.02
C CYS A 125 -8.69 -0.59 3.91
N MET A 126 -7.50 -1.11 3.75
CA MET A 126 -6.29 -0.33 3.47
C MET A 126 -5.71 -0.78 2.15
N GLY A 127 -5.55 0.14 1.19
CA GLY A 127 -5.18 -0.26 -0.16
C GLY A 127 -4.40 0.74 -0.97
N HIS A 128 -4.09 0.32 -2.20
CA HIS A 128 -3.54 1.18 -3.25
C HIS A 128 -4.56 1.22 -4.40
N LEU A 129 -5.53 2.11 -4.29
CA LEU A 129 -6.77 2.05 -5.04
C LEU A 129 -6.94 3.27 -5.96
N ASP A 130 -7.39 3.02 -7.17
CA ASP A 130 -7.86 4.05 -8.09
C ASP A 130 -9.39 4.13 -7.98
N ILE A 131 -9.90 5.07 -7.15
CA ILE A 131 -11.33 5.23 -6.92
C ILE A 131 -11.79 6.54 -7.57
N ASN A 132 -12.86 6.49 -8.36
CA ASN A 132 -13.40 7.67 -9.01
C ASN A 132 -13.96 8.69 -8.00
N GLY A 133 -14.03 9.96 -8.43
CA GLY A 133 -14.54 11.05 -7.60
C GLY A 133 -13.51 11.75 -6.70
N PHE A 134 -12.22 11.35 -6.78
CA PHE A 134 -11.11 12.03 -6.10
C PHE A 134 -10.14 12.66 -7.11
N LYS A 135 -9.32 13.59 -6.65
CA LYS A 135 -8.29 14.24 -7.48
C LYS A 135 -6.97 13.50 -7.37
N MET A 136 -6.33 13.19 -8.47
CA MET A 136 -5.00 12.58 -8.48
C MET A 136 -3.93 13.47 -7.80
N ASN A 137 -4.03 14.79 -7.97
CA ASN A 137 -3.15 15.75 -7.33
C ASN A 137 -3.90 17.10 -7.17
N LYS A 138 -3.28 18.06 -6.50
CA LYS A 138 -3.88 19.35 -6.15
C LYS A 138 -4.42 20.14 -7.35
N THR A 139 -3.81 19.99 -8.53
CA THR A 139 -4.15 20.73 -9.76
C THR A 139 -4.96 19.91 -10.76
N ALA A 140 -5.13 18.61 -10.53
CA ALA A 140 -5.87 17.73 -11.43
C ALA A 140 -7.38 17.95 -11.30
N ILE A 141 -8.08 17.59 -12.39
CA ILE A 141 -9.53 17.42 -12.40
C ILE A 141 -9.87 16.16 -11.58
N VAL A 142 -11.08 16.10 -11.05
CA VAL A 142 -11.59 14.90 -10.39
C VAL A 142 -11.54 13.73 -11.37
N SER A 143 -10.99 12.61 -10.95
CA SER A 143 -10.92 11.40 -11.77
C SER A 143 -12.32 10.83 -11.97
N GLU A 144 -12.69 10.62 -13.23
CA GLU A 144 -13.90 9.87 -13.62
C GLU A 144 -13.59 8.41 -13.92
N HIS A 145 -12.29 8.03 -13.83
CA HIS A 145 -11.81 6.67 -13.99
C HIS A 145 -11.63 6.00 -12.64
N GLY A 146 -11.39 4.70 -12.68
CA GLY A 146 -11.19 3.89 -11.47
C GLY A 146 -12.45 3.17 -11.02
N TYR A 147 -12.39 2.61 -9.83
CA TYR A 147 -13.48 1.85 -9.25
C TYR A 147 -14.58 2.77 -8.71
N ASP A 148 -15.84 2.34 -8.85
CA ASP A 148 -16.96 3.01 -8.21
C ASP A 148 -16.81 2.94 -6.68
N LYS A 149 -17.08 4.04 -5.99
CA LYS A 149 -17.08 4.12 -4.52
C LYS A 149 -17.98 3.06 -3.88
N ASN A 150 -19.09 2.73 -4.52
CA ASN A 150 -20.02 1.70 -4.05
C ASN A 150 -19.38 0.32 -3.89
N THR A 151 -18.29 0.04 -4.60
CA THR A 151 -17.51 -1.20 -4.42
C THR A 151 -17.02 -1.34 -2.99
N PHE A 152 -16.71 -0.24 -2.35
CA PHE A 152 -16.14 -0.19 -0.99
C PHE A 152 -17.15 0.20 0.09
N ARG A 153 -18.45 0.34 -0.24
CA ARG A 153 -19.49 0.84 0.67
C ARG A 153 -19.69 0.04 1.95
N LYS A 154 -19.27 -1.23 1.97
CA LYS A 154 -19.41 -2.09 3.16
C LYS A 154 -18.39 -1.77 4.26
N PHE A 155 -17.30 -1.07 3.94
CA PHE A 155 -16.29 -0.70 4.92
C PHE A 155 -16.68 0.60 5.62
N ASP A 156 -16.47 0.67 6.93
CA ASP A 156 -16.64 1.91 7.69
C ASP A 156 -15.55 2.93 7.35
N THR A 157 -14.34 2.43 7.01
CA THR A 157 -13.20 3.25 6.65
C THR A 157 -12.37 2.59 5.54
N VAL A 158 -12.01 3.37 4.53
CA VAL A 158 -11.07 3.01 3.48
C VAL A 158 -9.90 4.00 3.50
N MET A 159 -8.68 3.52 3.67
CA MET A 159 -7.46 4.33 3.57
C MET A 159 -6.69 3.89 2.33
N SER A 160 -6.37 4.83 1.45
CA SER A 160 -5.72 4.49 0.17
C SER A 160 -4.49 5.35 -0.11
N GLY A 161 -3.46 4.72 -0.67
CA GLY A 161 -2.43 5.37 -1.46
C GLY A 161 -2.92 5.68 -2.87
N HIS A 162 -2.02 5.90 -3.81
CA HIS A 162 -2.19 6.18 -5.22
C HIS A 162 -2.38 7.66 -5.56
N PHE A 163 -3.37 8.34 -5.00
CA PHE A 163 -3.56 9.77 -5.26
C PHE A 163 -2.65 10.63 -4.37
N HIS A 164 -1.99 11.63 -4.96
CA HIS A 164 -1.00 12.47 -4.29
C HIS A 164 -1.62 13.76 -3.71
N HIS A 165 -2.91 13.71 -3.41
CA HIS A 165 -3.61 14.83 -2.79
C HIS A 165 -4.44 14.33 -1.64
N LYS A 166 -4.16 14.87 -0.44
CA LYS A 166 -4.98 14.57 0.74
C LYS A 166 -6.42 14.99 0.48
N SER A 167 -7.31 14.03 0.46
CA SER A 167 -8.73 14.22 0.25
C SER A 167 -9.53 13.10 0.92
N ASP A 168 -10.76 13.39 1.30
CA ASP A 168 -11.67 12.40 1.86
C ASP A 168 -13.13 12.77 1.56
N ASP A 169 -14.02 11.80 1.74
CA ASP A 169 -15.48 11.99 1.69
C ASP A 169 -16.19 11.52 2.98
N GLY A 170 -15.42 11.32 4.05
CA GLY A 170 -15.90 10.84 5.34
C GLY A 170 -15.79 9.31 5.52
N GLN A 171 -15.63 8.55 4.42
CA GLN A 171 -15.42 7.10 4.43
C GLN A 171 -14.08 6.73 3.80
N ILE A 172 -13.76 7.32 2.65
CA ILE A 172 -12.54 7.04 1.87
C ILE A 172 -11.55 8.18 2.06
N TYR A 173 -10.32 7.85 2.44
CA TYR A 173 -9.22 8.76 2.76
C TYR A 173 -8.00 8.48 1.88
N TYR A 174 -7.49 9.56 1.24
CA TYR A 174 -6.23 9.58 0.48
C TYR A 174 -5.19 10.45 1.16
#